data_ea2f777f065bf8fea6a750083726e595
#
_entry.id   ea2f777f065bf8fea6a750083726e595
#
_cell.length_a   1.000
_cell.length_b   1.000
_cell.length_c   1.000
_cell.angle_alpha   90.00
_cell.angle_beta   90.00
_cell.angle_gamma   90.00
#
_symmetry.space_group_name_H-M   'P 1'
#
loop_
_entity.id
_entity.type
_entity.pdbx_description
1 polymer ?
#
loop_
_entity_poly.entity_id
_entity_poly.type
_entity_poly.pdbx_seq_one_letter_code
_entity_poly.pdbx_strand_id
1 'polypeptide(L)' 'MTRNLTAIIQAEDGGFVALCPQLDVCSQGDTVEEARANLQEALELFFETAPADEVTRRLSNEFYVTQLEIAVG' A
#
# COMPACT_ATOMS: atom_id res chain seq x y z
N MET A 1 -4.90 -18.95 1.86
CA MET A 1 -5.81 -17.99 1.22
C MET A 1 -5.06 -16.73 0.84
N THR A 2 -5.26 -16.23 -0.36
CA THR A 2 -4.63 -14.99 -0.80
C THR A 2 -5.65 -13.86 -0.80
N ARG A 3 -5.15 -12.63 -0.70
CA ARG A 3 -5.98 -11.44 -0.71
C ARG A 3 -5.29 -10.39 -1.57
N ASN A 4 -6.06 -9.73 -2.41
CA ASN A 4 -5.53 -8.65 -3.25
C ASN A 4 -5.60 -7.34 -2.48
N LEU A 5 -4.45 -6.70 -2.37
CA LEU A 5 -4.33 -5.40 -1.72
C LEU A 5 -3.80 -4.39 -2.72
N THR A 6 -4.15 -3.14 -2.53
CA THR A 6 -3.74 -2.06 -3.43
C THR A 6 -2.38 -1.53 -3.02
N ALA A 7 -1.52 -1.30 -4.01
CA ALA A 7 -0.27 -0.58 -3.79
C ALA A 7 -0.29 0.69 -4.66
N ILE A 8 -0.03 1.82 -4.04
CA ILE A 8 0.11 3.10 -4.74
C ILE A 8 1.56 3.51 -4.60
N ILE A 9 2.24 3.70 -5.74
CA ILE A 9 3.66 3.99 -5.75
C ILE A 9 3.88 5.35 -6.40
N GLN A 10 4.64 6.20 -5.72
CA GLN A 10 4.90 7.53 -6.23
C GLN A 10 6.35 7.92 -6.01
N ALA A 11 6.88 8.72 -6.93
CA ALA A 11 8.24 9.22 -6.84
C ALA A 11 8.34 10.28 -5.75
N GLU A 12 9.42 10.23 -4.98
CA GLU A 12 9.63 11.19 -3.90
C GLU A 12 11.11 11.29 -3.58
N ASP A 13 11.66 12.48 -3.67
CA ASP A 13 13.05 12.80 -3.26
C ASP A 13 14.10 11.81 -3.79
N GLY A 14 14.05 11.51 -5.07
CA GLY A 14 15.05 10.65 -5.70
C GLY A 14 14.81 9.17 -5.52
N GLY A 15 13.72 8.78 -4.90
CA GLY A 15 13.32 7.39 -4.74
C GLY A 15 11.84 7.23 -4.96
N PHE A 16 11.27 6.16 -4.40
CA PHE A 16 9.85 5.87 -4.53
C PHE A 16 9.28 5.43 -3.19
N VAL A 17 8.04 5.84 -2.94
CA VAL A 17 7.28 5.43 -1.77
C VAL A 17 6.12 4.57 -2.25
N ALA A 18 5.87 3.46 -1.56
CA ALA A 18 4.75 2.58 -1.84
C ALA A 18 3.82 2.55 -0.64
N LEU A 19 2.52 2.71 -0.89
CA LEU A 19 1.51 2.76 0.16
C LEU A 19 0.43 1.72 -0.09
N CYS A 20 0.07 0.97 0.93
CA CYS A 20 -1.13 0.13 0.94
C CYS A 20 -2.19 0.86 1.77
N PRO A 21 -3.16 1.51 1.14
CA PRO A 21 -4.13 2.31 1.89
C PRO A 21 -5.07 1.50 2.76
N GLN A 22 -5.40 0.26 2.36
CA GLN A 22 -6.30 -0.58 3.15
C GLN A 22 -5.76 -0.83 4.55
N LEU A 23 -4.45 -0.99 4.67
CA LEU A 23 -3.81 -1.32 5.94
C LEU A 23 -3.01 -0.16 6.53
N ASP A 24 -2.91 0.94 5.78
CA ASP A 24 -2.11 2.10 6.19
C ASP A 24 -0.65 1.70 6.49
N VAL A 25 -0.09 0.90 5.59
CA VAL A 25 1.30 0.46 5.65
C VAL A 25 2.03 1.04 4.46
N CYS A 26 3.21 1.57 4.67
CA CYS A 26 4.02 2.11 3.57
C CYS A 26 5.46 1.62 3.66
N SER A 27 6.14 1.70 2.53
CA SER A 27 7.54 1.36 2.42
C SER A 27 8.17 2.23 1.34
N GLN A 28 9.45 2.05 1.10
CA GLN A 28 10.17 2.86 0.12
C GLN A 28 11.26 2.04 -0.55
N GLY A 29 11.80 2.57 -1.64
CA GLY A 29 12.89 1.96 -2.37
C GLY A 29 13.47 2.93 -3.38
N ASP A 30 14.58 2.56 -4.00
CA ASP A 30 15.24 3.39 -5.00
C ASP A 30 14.59 3.25 -6.38
N THR A 31 13.84 2.18 -6.60
CA THR A 31 13.11 1.93 -7.84
C THR A 31 11.67 1.56 -7.50
N VAL A 32 10.80 1.60 -8.52
CA VAL A 32 9.41 1.17 -8.37
C VAL A 32 9.35 -0.29 -7.91
N GLU A 33 10.16 -1.15 -8.54
CA GLU A 33 10.20 -2.57 -8.22
C GLU A 33 10.65 -2.81 -6.79
N GLU A 34 11.64 -2.06 -6.34
CA GLU A 34 12.17 -2.18 -4.98
C GLU A 34 11.14 -1.69 -3.96
N ALA A 35 10.50 -0.54 -4.20
CA ALA A 35 9.48 -0.04 -3.30
C ALA A 35 8.31 -1.01 -3.19
N ARG A 36 7.91 -1.61 -4.32
CA ARG A 36 6.84 -2.60 -4.36
C ARG A 36 7.22 -3.84 -3.56
N ALA A 37 8.42 -4.37 -3.77
CA ALA A 37 8.88 -5.56 -3.06
C ALA A 37 8.98 -5.31 -1.56
N ASN A 38 9.47 -4.14 -1.17
CA ASN A 38 9.58 -3.76 0.23
C ASN A 38 8.22 -3.62 0.89
N LEU A 39 7.24 -3.08 0.16
CA LEU A 39 5.87 -2.99 0.67
C LEU A 39 5.28 -4.39 0.85
N GLN A 40 5.48 -5.28 -0.11
CA GLN A 40 4.99 -6.64 0.00
C GLN A 40 5.54 -7.33 1.24
N GLU A 41 6.84 -7.19 1.48
CA GLU A 41 7.48 -7.75 2.67
C GLU A 41 6.92 -7.16 3.96
N ALA A 42 6.70 -5.85 3.98
CA ALA A 42 6.10 -5.17 5.14
C ALA A 42 4.68 -5.66 5.41
N LEU A 43 3.90 -5.89 4.35
CA LEU A 43 2.54 -6.40 4.49
C LEU A 43 2.52 -7.85 4.99
N GLU A 44 3.44 -8.67 4.49
CA GLU A 44 3.58 -10.05 4.95
C GLU A 44 3.90 -10.07 6.44
N LEU A 45 4.82 -9.22 6.87
CA LEU A 45 5.18 -9.10 8.28
C LEU A 45 3.99 -8.61 9.12
N PHE A 46 3.24 -7.66 8.61
CA PHE A 46 2.04 -7.17 9.30
C PHE A 46 1.06 -8.32 9.58
N PHE A 47 0.78 -9.14 8.56
CA PHE A 47 -0.15 -10.25 8.73
C PHE A 47 0.38 -11.33 9.67
N GLU A 48 1.70 -11.48 9.77
CA GLU A 48 2.30 -12.44 10.68
C GLU A 48 2.24 -11.99 12.14
N THR A 49 2.36 -10.68 12.38
CA THR A 49 2.61 -10.16 13.73
C THR A 49 1.42 -9.43 14.34
N ALA A 50 0.52 -8.89 13.52
CA ALA A 50 -0.60 -8.13 14.05
C ALA A 50 -1.67 -9.05 14.67
N PRO A 51 -2.31 -8.63 15.77
CA PRO A 51 -3.42 -9.40 16.33
C PRO A 51 -4.57 -9.50 15.33
N ALA A 52 -5.33 -10.59 15.39
CA ALA A 52 -6.43 -10.84 14.45
C ALA A 52 -7.47 -9.72 14.43
N ASP A 53 -7.79 -9.14 15.59
CA ASP A 53 -8.75 -8.03 15.66
C ASP A 53 -8.21 -6.76 14.99
N GLU A 54 -6.91 -6.50 15.07
CA GLU A 54 -6.28 -5.39 14.39
C GLU A 54 -6.38 -5.56 12.87
N VAL A 55 -6.10 -6.76 12.38
CA VAL A 55 -6.21 -7.08 10.94
C VAL A 55 -7.65 -6.86 10.48
N THR A 56 -8.61 -7.41 11.20
CA THR A 56 -10.03 -7.30 10.85
C THR A 56 -10.47 -5.84 10.83
N ARG A 57 -10.05 -5.07 11.84
CA ARG A 57 -10.42 -3.66 11.95
C ARG A 57 -9.89 -2.86 10.75
N ARG A 58 -8.64 -3.06 10.37
CA ARG A 58 -8.05 -2.34 9.24
C ARG A 58 -8.67 -2.75 7.92
N LEU A 59 -8.93 -4.04 7.72
CA LEU A 59 -9.51 -4.54 6.47
C LEU A 59 -10.97 -4.16 6.30
N SER A 60 -11.66 -3.74 7.36
CA SER A 60 -13.06 -3.33 7.29
C SER A 60 -13.24 -1.89 6.83
N ASN A 61 -12.17 -1.10 6.74
CA ASN A 61 -12.25 0.26 6.25
C ASN A 61 -12.54 0.26 4.75
N GLU A 62 -13.54 1.02 4.34
CA GLU A 62 -13.84 1.19 2.93
C GLU A 62 -12.82 2.12 2.29
N PHE A 63 -12.43 1.78 1.07
CA PHE A 63 -11.38 2.51 0.39
C PHE A 63 -11.61 2.45 -1.11
N TYR A 64 -11.51 3.60 -1.76
CA TYR A 64 -11.77 3.70 -3.19
C TYR A 64 -10.61 4.36 -3.91
N VAL A 65 -10.20 3.78 -5.05
CA VAL A 65 -9.25 4.39 -5.98
C VAL A 65 -9.99 4.65 -7.27
N THR A 66 -9.99 5.89 -7.71
CA THR A 66 -10.66 6.25 -8.94
C THR A 66 -9.86 7.31 -9.69
N GLN A 67 -10.20 7.52 -10.93
CA GLN A 67 -9.60 8.55 -11.75
C GLN A 67 -10.64 9.60 -12.09
N LEU A 68 -10.20 10.84 -12.14
CA LEU A 68 -11.05 11.96 -12.53
C LEU A 68 -10.53 12.53 -13.84
N GLU A 69 -11.45 12.88 -14.71
CA GLU A 69 -11.12 13.56 -15.96
C GLU A 69 -11.25 15.06 -15.72
N ILE A 70 -10.14 15.77 -15.82
CA ILE A 70 -10.10 17.20 -15.54
C ILE A 70 -9.65 17.92 -16.80
N ALA A 71 -10.43 18.93 -17.20
CA ALA A 71 -10.05 19.77 -18.32
C ALA A 71 -8.95 20.72 -17.85
N VAL A 72 -7.80 20.72 -18.54
CA VAL A 72 -6.68 21.61 -18.25
C VAL A 72 -6.45 22.48 -19.47
N GLY A 73 -6.43 23.74 -19.25
CA GLY A 73 -6.41 24.64 -20.36
C GLY A 73 -5.20 25.42 -20.60
#